data_fed61138e9a6b8ecaf070b53d3809e56
#
_entry.id   fed61138e9a6b8ecaf070b53d3809e56
#
_cell.length_a   1.000
_cell.length_b   1.000
_cell.length_c   1.000
_cell.angle_alpha   90.00
_cell.angle_beta   90.00
_cell.angle_gamma   90.00
#
_symmetry.space_group_name_H-M   'P 1'
#
loop_
_entity.id
_entity.type
_entity.pdbx_description
1 polymer ?
#
loop_
_entity_poly.entity_id
_entity_poly.type
_entity_poly.pdbx_seq_one_letter_code
_entity_poly.pdbx_strand_id
1 'polypeptide(L)'
;MTTKHKNHVYLCGPMEDVSVDHMTSWRSKATEVFEGAGIDSLDPTRRVSFHDQLQGIDHLEEVTKSLNICKRIFKQDMEDIANSKVLLVDSRRSSGKGTGTAMEVMFAHTKHKIIILFCDPEDLPHPFYEAMASEKHDNLEDAIAAVLEYY
;
A
#
# COMPACT_ATOMS: atom_id res chain seq x y z
N MET A 1 9.14 1.86 29.35
CA MET A 1 8.21 2.35 28.31
C MET A 1 7.86 1.18 27.41
N THR A 2 6.68 0.67 27.55
CA THR A 2 6.14 -0.29 26.57
C THR A 2 5.90 0.48 25.28
N THR A 3 6.70 0.25 24.28
CA THR A 3 6.36 0.62 22.90
C THR A 3 5.02 -0.06 22.62
N LYS A 4 3.93 0.70 22.61
CA LYS A 4 2.67 0.25 22.03
C LYS A 4 3.01 -0.18 20.61
N HIS A 5 3.14 -1.48 20.37
CA HIS A 5 3.11 -2.01 19.02
C HIS A 5 1.76 -1.60 18.47
N LYS A 6 1.78 -0.59 17.63
CA LYS A 6 0.56 -0.10 17.00
C LYS A 6 0.05 -1.23 16.12
N ASN A 7 -1.16 -1.68 16.38
CA ASN A 7 -1.83 -2.67 15.53
C ASN A 7 -2.24 -2.03 14.22
N HIS A 8 -1.24 -1.71 13.38
CA HIS A 8 -1.47 -1.07 12.10
C HIS A 8 -0.98 -1.97 10.96
N VAL A 9 -1.78 -2.04 9.90
CA VAL A 9 -1.41 -2.62 8.62
C VAL A 9 -1.45 -1.53 7.54
N TYR A 10 -0.43 -1.46 6.71
CA TYR A 10 -0.38 -0.54 5.58
C TYR A 10 -0.87 -1.24 4.31
N LEU A 11 -1.79 -0.62 3.60
CA LEU A 11 -2.38 -1.14 2.38
C LEU A 11 -1.67 -0.57 1.16
N CYS A 12 -0.67 -1.29 0.68
CA CYS A 12 0.25 -0.88 -0.36
C CYS A 12 -0.20 -1.38 -1.73
N GLY A 13 -0.25 -0.50 -2.71
CA GLY A 13 -0.60 -0.90 -4.08
C GLY A 13 -0.67 0.27 -5.05
N PRO A 14 -0.62 -0.02 -6.35
CA PRO A 14 -0.65 1.00 -7.39
C PRO A 14 -1.90 1.86 -7.34
N MET A 15 -1.71 3.17 -7.57
CA MET A 15 -2.78 4.15 -7.70
C MET A 15 -2.70 4.93 -9.00
N GLU A 16 -1.54 4.91 -9.67
CA GLU A 16 -1.31 5.56 -10.95
C GLU A 16 -1.86 4.71 -12.10
N ASP A 17 -2.58 5.34 -13.01
CA ASP A 17 -3.20 4.68 -14.19
C ASP A 17 -4.15 3.52 -13.85
N VAL A 18 -4.75 3.58 -12.67
CA VAL A 18 -5.70 2.58 -12.18
C VAL A 18 -7.04 3.26 -11.93
N SER A 19 -8.15 2.59 -12.20
CA SER A 19 -9.47 3.13 -11.87
C SER A 19 -9.63 3.30 -10.36
N VAL A 20 -10.43 4.28 -9.95
CA VAL A 20 -10.74 4.51 -8.53
C VAL A 20 -11.34 3.24 -7.90
N ASP A 21 -12.24 2.58 -8.61
CA ASP A 21 -12.86 1.34 -8.16
C ASP A 21 -11.83 0.22 -7.92
N HIS A 22 -10.92 0.04 -8.86
CA HIS A 22 -9.86 -0.98 -8.75
C HIS A 22 -8.94 -0.74 -7.53
N MET A 23 -8.52 0.50 -7.32
CA MET A 23 -7.60 0.81 -6.23
C MET A 23 -8.28 0.86 -4.84
N THR A 24 -9.60 1.09 -4.79
CA THR A 24 -10.32 1.21 -3.52
C THR A 24 -11.05 -0.06 -3.10
N SER A 25 -11.52 -0.88 -4.02
CA SER A 25 -12.35 -2.04 -3.70
C SER A 25 -11.62 -3.08 -2.83
N TRP A 26 -10.41 -3.45 -3.18
CA TRP A 26 -9.64 -4.41 -2.39
C TRP A 26 -9.24 -3.83 -1.02
N ARG A 27 -8.91 -2.54 -0.99
CA ARG A 27 -8.56 -1.85 0.26
C ARG A 27 -9.75 -1.78 1.21
N SER A 28 -10.94 -1.52 0.68
CA SER A 28 -12.17 -1.49 1.48
C SER A 28 -12.48 -2.85 2.08
N LYS A 29 -12.35 -3.93 1.31
CA LYS A 29 -12.51 -5.30 1.83
C LYS A 29 -11.51 -5.63 2.94
N ALA A 30 -10.25 -5.32 2.72
CA ALA A 30 -9.19 -5.55 3.69
C ALA A 30 -9.45 -4.74 4.97
N THR A 31 -9.78 -3.47 4.84
CA THR A 31 -10.08 -2.57 5.96
C THR A 31 -11.23 -3.10 6.82
N GLU A 32 -12.31 -3.56 6.19
CA GLU A 32 -13.46 -4.12 6.90
C GLU A 32 -13.07 -5.29 7.79
N VAL A 33 -12.27 -6.21 7.25
CA VAL A 33 -11.81 -7.38 8.01
C VAL A 33 -10.86 -6.98 9.14
N PHE A 34 -9.89 -6.12 8.86
CA PHE A 34 -8.89 -5.71 9.85
C PHE A 34 -9.50 -4.89 10.99
N GLU A 35 -10.36 -3.94 10.67
CA GLU A 35 -11.06 -3.14 11.69
C GLU A 35 -11.96 -4.02 12.55
N GLY A 36 -12.63 -5.00 11.96
CA GLY A 36 -13.40 -6.01 12.70
C GLY A 36 -12.55 -6.84 13.67
N ALA A 37 -11.25 -6.96 13.42
CA ALA A 37 -10.28 -7.65 14.27
C ALA A 37 -9.51 -6.71 15.21
N GLY A 38 -9.84 -5.42 15.25
CA GLY A 38 -9.16 -4.43 16.09
C GLY A 38 -7.80 -3.97 15.54
N ILE A 39 -7.59 -4.11 14.22
CA ILE A 39 -6.38 -3.69 13.52
C ILE A 39 -6.69 -2.47 12.68
N ASP A 40 -5.95 -1.39 12.87
CA ASP A 40 -6.13 -0.17 12.09
C ASP A 40 -5.49 -0.29 10.72
N SER A 41 -6.26 -0.05 9.67
CA SER A 41 -5.76 0.00 8.29
C SER A 41 -5.26 1.41 7.97
N LEU A 42 -4.01 1.51 7.54
CA LEU A 42 -3.45 2.73 7.00
C LEU A 42 -3.54 2.68 5.49
N ASP A 43 -4.61 3.25 4.96
CA ASP A 43 -4.95 3.24 3.54
C ASP A 43 -4.54 4.57 2.90
N PRO A 44 -3.53 4.59 2.00
CA PRO A 44 -3.11 5.82 1.33
C PRO A 44 -4.20 6.44 0.45
N THR A 45 -5.19 5.66 0.01
CA THR A 45 -6.31 6.20 -0.79
C THR A 45 -7.25 7.09 0.01
N ARG A 46 -7.14 7.13 1.34
CA ARG A 46 -7.87 8.12 2.16
C ARG A 46 -7.49 9.56 1.83
N ARG A 47 -6.40 9.76 1.06
CA ARG A 47 -5.93 11.05 0.56
C ARG A 47 -6.23 11.25 -0.93
N VAL A 48 -7.28 10.62 -1.45
CA VAL A 48 -7.69 10.70 -2.87
C VAL A 48 -7.89 12.15 -3.34
N SER A 49 -8.30 13.07 -2.46
CA SER A 49 -8.40 14.50 -2.77
C SER A 49 -7.08 15.09 -3.27
N PHE A 50 -5.94 14.57 -2.86
CA PHE A 50 -4.64 14.97 -3.40
C PHE A 50 -4.41 14.43 -4.81
N HIS A 51 -4.91 13.23 -5.10
CA HIS A 51 -4.83 12.63 -6.42
C HIS A 51 -5.62 13.46 -7.45
N ASP A 52 -6.83 13.89 -7.08
CA ASP A 52 -7.66 14.75 -7.91
C ASP A 52 -6.99 16.11 -8.16
N GLN A 53 -6.27 16.65 -7.18
CA GLN A 53 -5.51 17.90 -7.30
C GLN A 53 -4.30 17.78 -8.23
N LEU A 54 -3.79 16.56 -8.49
CA LEU A 54 -2.65 16.33 -9.37
C LEU A 54 -3.05 16.11 -10.83
N GLN A 55 -4.33 15.88 -11.10
CA GLN A 55 -4.82 15.67 -12.47
C GLN A 55 -5.03 17.00 -13.20
N GLY A 56 -4.60 17.08 -14.46
CA GLY A 56 -4.84 18.21 -15.34
C GLY A 56 -3.95 19.44 -15.12
N ILE A 57 -2.75 19.25 -14.58
CA ILE A 57 -1.80 20.32 -14.28
C ILE A 57 -1.00 20.69 -15.54
N ASP A 58 -1.25 21.88 -16.11
CA ASP A 58 -0.64 22.35 -17.36
C ASP A 58 0.39 23.47 -17.17
N HIS A 59 0.55 24.05 -15.99
CA HIS A 59 1.39 25.23 -15.75
C HIS A 59 2.52 24.96 -14.75
N LEU A 60 3.67 25.60 -14.97
CA LEU A 60 4.88 25.44 -14.15
C LEU A 60 4.63 25.72 -12.66
N GLU A 61 3.83 26.74 -12.34
CA GLU A 61 3.47 27.07 -10.95
C GLU A 61 2.64 25.94 -10.31
N GLU A 62 1.72 25.35 -11.07
CA GLU A 62 0.91 24.22 -10.63
C GLU A 62 1.75 22.96 -10.47
N VAL A 63 2.75 22.74 -11.34
CA VAL A 63 3.71 21.64 -11.21
C VAL A 63 4.50 21.78 -9.92
N THR A 64 5.00 22.97 -9.58
CA THR A 64 5.71 23.20 -8.32
C THR A 64 4.81 22.95 -7.11
N LYS A 65 3.55 23.39 -7.20
CA LYS A 65 2.54 23.16 -6.15
C LYS A 65 2.22 21.67 -6.01
N SER A 66 2.12 20.94 -7.13
CA SER A 66 1.89 19.50 -7.12
C SER A 66 3.08 18.72 -6.58
N LEU A 67 4.31 19.16 -6.84
CA LEU A 67 5.52 18.57 -6.24
C LEU A 67 5.53 18.70 -4.72
N ASN A 68 5.07 19.82 -4.18
CA ASN A 68 4.93 19.99 -2.73
C ASN A 68 3.86 19.08 -2.15
N ILE A 69 2.76 18.87 -2.86
CA ILE A 69 1.71 17.89 -2.48
C ILE A 69 2.30 16.47 -2.52
N CYS A 70 3.02 16.11 -3.57
CA CYS A 70 3.69 14.81 -3.68
C CYS A 70 4.68 14.57 -2.54
N LYS A 71 5.45 15.57 -2.15
CA LYS A 71 6.38 15.47 -1.01
C LYS A 71 5.65 15.21 0.31
N ARG A 72 4.48 15.84 0.51
CA ARG A 72 3.66 15.60 1.71
C ARG A 72 3.06 14.19 1.72
N ILE A 73 2.54 13.73 0.59
CA ILE A 73 2.03 12.36 0.43
C ILE A 73 3.14 11.36 0.71
N PHE A 74 4.28 11.51 0.05
CA PHE A 74 5.44 10.63 0.22
C PHE A 74 5.86 10.54 1.69
N LYS A 75 6.03 11.68 2.35
CA LYS A 75 6.42 11.72 3.77
C LYS A 75 5.40 10.99 4.65
N GLN A 76 4.13 11.23 4.41
CA GLN A 76 3.06 10.61 5.20
C GLN A 76 3.00 9.10 4.96
N ASP A 77 3.17 8.65 3.72
CA ASP A 77 3.18 7.22 3.40
C ASP A 77 4.40 6.52 4.04
N MET A 78 5.56 7.15 4.05
CA MET A 78 6.73 6.63 4.75
C MET A 78 6.53 6.54 6.27
N GLU A 79 5.89 7.54 6.88
CA GLU A 79 5.51 7.50 8.29
C GLU A 79 4.50 6.39 8.59
N ASP A 80 3.50 6.22 7.75
CA ASP A 80 2.49 5.17 7.88
C ASP A 80 3.13 3.77 7.79
N ILE A 81 4.03 3.55 6.83
CA ILE A 81 4.78 2.31 6.71
C ILE A 81 5.63 2.07 7.96
N ALA A 82 6.36 3.09 8.43
CA ALA A 82 7.19 2.98 9.62
C ALA A 82 6.38 2.63 10.88
N ASN A 83 5.12 3.07 10.94
CA ASN A 83 4.20 2.80 12.04
C ASN A 83 3.43 1.48 11.91
N SER A 84 3.54 0.80 10.79
CA SER A 84 2.85 -0.46 10.54
C SER A 84 3.73 -1.66 10.90
N LYS A 85 3.11 -2.76 11.31
CA LYS A 85 3.79 -4.04 11.52
C LYS A 85 3.88 -4.83 10.22
N VAL A 86 2.80 -4.83 9.45
CA VAL A 86 2.64 -5.58 8.21
C VAL A 86 2.27 -4.64 7.07
N LEU A 87 2.80 -4.91 5.88
CA LEU A 87 2.30 -4.38 4.63
C LEU A 87 1.52 -5.49 3.90
N LEU A 88 0.28 -5.18 3.52
CA LEU A 88 -0.46 -5.97 2.54
C LEU A 88 -0.30 -5.29 1.18
N VAL A 89 0.25 -6.00 0.21
CA VAL A 89 0.69 -5.45 -1.07
C VAL A 89 -0.09 -6.05 -2.23
N ASP A 90 -0.75 -5.17 -2.99
CA ASP A 90 -1.35 -5.54 -4.28
C ASP A 90 -0.25 -5.61 -5.35
N SER A 91 0.17 -6.81 -5.68
CA SER A 91 1.16 -7.10 -6.72
C SER A 91 0.54 -7.69 -8.00
N ARG A 92 -0.78 -7.56 -8.16
CA ARG A 92 -1.46 -8.03 -9.37
C ARG A 92 -0.99 -7.29 -10.61
N ARG A 93 -0.80 -8.01 -11.69
CA ARG A 93 -0.41 -7.44 -12.99
C ARG A 93 -1.43 -6.46 -13.52
N SER A 94 -2.72 -6.72 -13.26
CA SER A 94 -3.84 -5.84 -13.61
C SER A 94 -3.84 -4.50 -12.90
N SER A 95 -3.08 -4.35 -11.82
CA SER A 95 -2.99 -3.11 -11.04
C SER A 95 -1.98 -2.09 -11.60
N GLY A 96 -1.33 -2.37 -12.73
CA GLY A 96 -0.46 -1.43 -13.43
C GLY A 96 1.00 -1.48 -13.00
N LYS A 97 1.76 -0.42 -13.31
CA LYS A 97 3.23 -0.41 -13.20
C LYS A 97 3.77 -0.43 -11.77
N GLY A 98 3.09 0.19 -10.83
CA GLY A 98 3.43 0.12 -9.42
C GLY A 98 4.79 0.68 -9.02
N THR A 99 5.28 1.73 -9.68
CA THR A 99 6.59 2.34 -9.34
C THR A 99 6.64 2.79 -7.88
N GLY A 100 5.62 3.51 -7.42
CA GLY A 100 5.51 3.94 -6.02
C GLY A 100 5.41 2.75 -5.07
N THR A 101 4.64 1.73 -5.45
CA THR A 101 4.52 0.48 -4.69
C THR A 101 5.88 -0.20 -4.50
N ALA A 102 6.69 -0.29 -5.54
CA ALA A 102 8.02 -0.87 -5.45
C ALA A 102 8.92 -0.11 -4.47
N MET A 103 8.87 1.21 -4.47
CA MET A 103 9.62 2.06 -3.55
C MET A 103 9.17 1.85 -2.10
N GLU A 104 7.88 1.78 -1.87
CA GLU A 104 7.29 1.54 -0.55
C GLU A 104 7.66 0.16 0.01
N VAL A 105 7.58 -0.87 -0.83
CA VAL A 105 7.98 -2.24 -0.46
C VAL A 105 9.47 -2.30 -0.10
N MET A 106 10.33 -1.65 -0.86
CA MET A 106 11.76 -1.58 -0.55
C MET A 106 12.01 -0.85 0.77
N PHE A 107 11.33 0.26 1.01
CA PHE A 107 11.42 0.98 2.28
C PHE A 107 10.99 0.10 3.45
N ALA A 108 9.86 -0.60 3.31
CA ALA A 108 9.37 -1.54 4.32
C ALA A 108 10.37 -2.67 4.59
N HIS A 109 10.98 -3.19 3.55
CA HIS A 109 12.01 -4.22 3.68
C HIS A 109 13.21 -3.73 4.49
N THR A 110 13.69 -2.52 4.23
CA THR A 110 14.79 -1.92 4.99
C THR A 110 14.44 -1.66 6.46
N LYS A 111 13.16 -1.53 6.77
CA LYS A 111 12.62 -1.38 8.14
C LYS A 111 12.23 -2.70 8.79
N HIS A 112 12.57 -3.82 8.16
CA HIS A 112 12.27 -5.16 8.64
C HIS A 112 10.78 -5.42 8.89
N LYS A 113 9.92 -4.82 8.06
CA LYS A 113 8.48 -5.06 8.12
C LYS A 113 8.11 -6.41 7.53
N ILE A 114 7.00 -6.96 7.97
CA ILE A 114 6.40 -8.14 7.36
C ILE A 114 5.70 -7.70 6.09
N ILE A 115 6.01 -8.34 4.97
CA ILE A 115 5.49 -7.98 3.65
C ILE A 115 4.72 -9.18 3.11
N ILE A 116 3.42 -9.00 2.91
CA ILE A 116 2.53 -10.03 2.38
C ILE A 116 2.02 -9.56 1.04
N LEU A 117 2.35 -10.29 -0.02
CA LEU A 117 1.88 -10.03 -1.38
C LEU A 117 0.60 -10.81 -1.67
N PHE A 118 -0.30 -10.22 -2.44
CA PHE A 118 -1.31 -10.97 -3.17
C PHE A 118 -1.25 -10.65 -4.66
N CYS A 119 -1.51 -11.65 -5.47
CA CYS A 119 -1.55 -11.56 -6.92
C CYS A 119 -2.64 -12.47 -7.46
N ASP A 120 -2.89 -12.43 -8.75
CA ASP A 120 -3.72 -13.44 -9.40
C ASP A 120 -2.90 -14.72 -9.62
N PRO A 121 -3.54 -15.92 -9.68
CA PRO A 121 -2.81 -17.19 -9.76
C PRO A 121 -1.83 -17.32 -10.92
N GLU A 122 -2.10 -16.60 -12.03
CA GLU A 122 -1.30 -16.60 -13.24
C GLU A 122 -0.21 -15.53 -13.25
N ASP A 123 -0.20 -14.64 -12.26
CA ASP A 123 0.76 -13.54 -12.18
C ASP A 123 2.12 -14.04 -11.70
N LEU A 124 3.15 -13.52 -12.35
CA LEU A 124 4.53 -13.64 -11.89
C LEU A 124 5.00 -12.26 -11.44
N PRO A 125 4.96 -11.96 -10.15
CA PRO A 125 5.51 -10.71 -9.63
C PRO A 125 6.99 -10.57 -9.99
N HIS A 126 7.45 -9.31 -10.06
CA HIS A 126 8.87 -9.06 -10.26
C HIS A 126 9.70 -9.81 -9.19
N PRO A 127 10.84 -10.45 -9.56
CA PRO A 127 11.64 -11.25 -8.62
C PRO A 127 12.04 -10.51 -7.34
N PHE A 128 12.19 -9.18 -7.39
CA PHE A 128 12.52 -8.40 -6.20
C PHE A 128 11.37 -8.34 -5.21
N TYR A 129 10.12 -8.34 -5.66
CA TYR A 129 8.98 -8.49 -4.74
C TYR A 129 9.03 -9.81 -4.00
N GLU A 130 9.28 -10.89 -4.70
CA GLU A 130 9.39 -12.22 -4.08
C GLU A 130 10.58 -12.30 -3.12
N ALA A 131 11.69 -11.68 -3.45
CA ALA A 131 12.87 -11.62 -2.58
C ALA A 131 12.63 -10.85 -1.28
N MET A 132 11.79 -9.82 -1.32
CA MET A 132 11.46 -8.98 -0.16
C MET A 132 10.25 -9.49 0.63
N ALA A 133 9.38 -10.29 0.01
CA ALA A 133 8.16 -10.76 0.62
C ALA A 133 8.40 -11.80 1.71
N SER A 134 7.64 -11.70 2.78
CA SER A 134 7.54 -12.74 3.81
C SER A 134 6.65 -13.88 3.35
N GLU A 135 5.56 -13.55 2.67
CA GLU A 135 4.58 -14.50 2.11
C GLU A 135 4.00 -13.95 0.80
N LYS A 136 3.58 -14.86 -0.07
CA LYS A 136 2.84 -14.55 -1.29
C LYS A 136 1.61 -15.45 -1.40
N HIS A 137 0.47 -14.87 -1.73
CA HIS A 137 -0.80 -15.56 -1.89
C HIS A 137 -1.42 -15.28 -3.25
N ASP A 138 -2.18 -16.23 -3.77
CA ASP A 138 -2.81 -16.17 -5.09
C ASP A 138 -4.17 -15.46 -5.09
N ASN A 139 -4.59 -14.95 -3.96
CA ASN A 139 -5.84 -14.19 -3.80
C ASN A 139 -5.78 -13.29 -2.57
N LEU A 140 -6.67 -12.31 -2.55
CA LEU A 140 -6.77 -11.33 -1.47
C LEU A 140 -7.19 -11.95 -0.15
N GLU A 141 -8.15 -12.87 -0.17
CA GLU A 141 -8.74 -13.47 1.04
C GLU A 141 -7.69 -14.23 1.84
N ASP A 142 -6.87 -15.03 1.19
CA ASP A 142 -5.77 -15.77 1.83
C ASP A 142 -4.69 -14.82 2.37
N ALA A 143 -4.39 -13.76 1.63
CA ALA A 143 -3.44 -12.74 2.08
C ALA A 143 -3.95 -12.00 3.32
N ILE A 144 -5.21 -11.63 3.37
CA ILE A 144 -5.84 -11.02 4.55
C ILE A 144 -5.77 -11.98 5.75
N ALA A 145 -6.09 -13.25 5.55
CA ALA A 145 -5.99 -14.26 6.61
C ALA A 145 -4.55 -14.39 7.14
N ALA A 146 -3.57 -14.36 6.23
CA ALA A 146 -2.15 -14.39 6.61
C ALA A 146 -1.74 -13.15 7.42
N VAL A 147 -2.22 -11.96 7.06
CA VAL A 147 -1.96 -10.73 7.85
C VAL A 147 -2.45 -10.90 9.28
N LEU A 148 -3.66 -11.42 9.46
CA LEU A 148 -4.26 -11.62 10.79
C LEU A 148 -3.41 -12.51 11.71
N GLU A 149 -2.65 -13.44 11.18
CA GLU A 149 -1.79 -14.33 11.94
C GLU A 149 -0.59 -13.61 12.61
N TYR A 150 -0.29 -12.39 12.20
CA TYR A 150 0.80 -11.60 12.77
C TYR A 150 0.38 -10.66 13.91
N TYR A 151 -0.89 -10.59 14.22
CA TYR A 151 -1.46 -9.75 15.28
C TYR A 151 -2.08 -10.57 16.39
#